data_c16b0ac941a9693bb9562d541ec5d267
#
_entry.id   c16b0ac941a9693bb9562d541ec5d267
#
_cell.length_a   1.000
_cell.length_b   1.000
_cell.length_c   1.000
_cell.angle_alpha   90.00
_cell.angle_beta   90.00
_cell.angle_gamma   90.00
#
_symmetry.space_group_name_H-M   'P 1'
#
loop_
_entity.id
_entity.type
_entity.pdbx_description
1 polymer ?
#
loop_
_entity_poly.entity_id
_entity_poly.type
_entity_poly.pdbx_seq_one_letter_code
_entity_poly.pdbx_strand_id
1 'polypeptide(L)'
;MKRIIIFAISILIILPTIAAKKEKKLEVDSLGRKIKTGWNFGALPSVAFDADLGFQGGALANIYYYGDGSQYPEYIHSIYAEAAYTTKNYGIFRVNYDSKYLIPNHRLTLDATYQPDAMCDFYGFNGYQSVYNQDFHKWKKDPAKMGILEDYQTRAFYKYKRDLFRFAADIEGTIWKNIKWNAGLGVLGYMIDECDIDMLNGKKNIYNPDVDRYAQKAMDKNIEGLYKKYVDWNVIQKDEAKGGWHPYVRLGLTYDSRDQRTCPTKGIYADAFFTYTAAFNAKYGQQAAAGYNHVQFNFNFRHYVPIYRDRVTFAYRVGTQNNIAGKSPFYMNTYLNTLFIQRVMYEGLGGANSLRGIMRNRILANGFAYANVELRAKVAKFDIGKQHFYIGLAPFFDLGVITQPYELDEEVIKAAYNADTDPLKLPLDNYFSMKTVEDDVLNTQVLNKDKVYMPHMAAGVGLKVAMNENFVLSVDWAMALNKQDNAKWANFYIKMGYLF
;
A
#
# COMPACT_ATOMS: atom_id res chain seq x y z
N MET A 1 -16.68 19.17 -2.52
CA MET A 1 -16.49 18.18 -1.44
C MET A 1 -17.74 17.87 -0.64
N LYS A 2 -18.49 18.84 -0.06
CA LYS A 2 -19.72 18.55 0.72
C LYS A 2 -20.82 17.74 -0.02
N ARG A 3 -20.97 17.88 -1.35
CA ARG A 3 -21.99 17.18 -2.13
C ARG A 3 -21.66 15.70 -2.45
N ILE A 4 -20.39 15.32 -2.48
CA ILE A 4 -19.96 13.93 -2.75
C ILE A 4 -20.11 13.05 -1.50
N ILE A 5 -19.86 13.62 -0.31
CA ILE A 5 -20.10 12.94 0.98
C ILE A 5 -21.57 12.64 1.18
N ILE A 6 -22.48 13.54 0.74
CA ILE A 6 -23.93 13.35 0.81
C ILE A 6 -24.39 12.22 -0.13
N PHE A 7 -23.73 12.02 -1.29
CA PHE A 7 -24.09 10.94 -2.22
C PHE A 7 -23.67 9.55 -1.70
N ALA A 8 -22.53 9.44 -1.01
CA ALA A 8 -22.11 8.20 -0.36
C ALA A 8 -23.00 7.83 0.84
N ILE A 9 -23.52 8.82 1.57
CA ILE A 9 -24.48 8.64 2.68
C ILE A 9 -25.86 8.29 2.15
N SER A 10 -26.27 8.80 0.99
CA SER A 10 -27.59 8.53 0.39
C SER A 10 -27.76 7.09 -0.11
N ILE A 11 -26.67 6.38 -0.46
CA ILE A 11 -26.71 4.97 -0.82
C ILE A 11 -26.92 4.07 0.42
N LEU A 12 -26.61 4.55 1.61
CA LEU A 12 -26.81 3.83 2.87
C LEU A 12 -28.27 3.81 3.36
N ILE A 13 -29.16 4.63 2.78
CA ILE A 13 -30.54 4.81 3.27
C ILE A 13 -31.57 3.95 2.49
N ILE A 14 -31.15 3.30 1.38
CA ILE A 14 -32.04 2.38 0.65
C ILE A 14 -31.75 0.93 1.08
N LEU A 15 -31.84 0.64 2.35
CA LEU A 15 -32.04 -0.73 2.81
C LEU A 15 -33.55 -0.99 2.83
N PRO A 16 -34.05 -2.00 2.09
CA PRO A 16 -35.46 -2.37 2.20
C PRO A 16 -35.73 -2.81 3.63
N THR A 17 -36.69 -2.19 4.27
CA THR A 17 -37.32 -2.68 5.51
C THR A 17 -38.01 -4.02 5.20
N ILE A 18 -37.25 -5.10 5.21
CA ILE A 18 -37.80 -6.45 5.13
C ILE A 18 -38.35 -6.76 6.53
N ALA A 19 -39.65 -6.82 6.61
CA ALA A 19 -40.37 -7.25 7.81
C ALA A 19 -39.81 -8.62 8.26
N ALA A 20 -39.22 -8.67 9.45
CA ALA A 20 -38.67 -9.86 10.03
C ALA A 20 -39.75 -10.93 10.24
N LYS A 21 -39.77 -11.95 9.37
CA LYS A 21 -40.45 -13.21 9.66
C LYS A 21 -39.77 -13.84 10.87
N LYS A 22 -40.52 -14.24 11.90
CA LYS A 22 -39.99 -14.91 13.09
C LYS A 22 -39.31 -16.21 12.69
N GLU A 23 -37.99 -16.20 12.55
CA GLU A 23 -37.18 -17.35 12.14
C GLU A 23 -36.98 -18.31 13.34
N LYS A 24 -37.02 -19.63 13.08
CA LYS A 24 -36.76 -20.66 14.09
C LYS A 24 -35.29 -20.55 14.54
N LYS A 25 -35.03 -20.34 15.84
CA LYS A 25 -33.69 -20.28 16.41
C LYS A 25 -33.05 -21.66 16.42
N LEU A 26 -31.99 -21.83 15.64
CA LEU A 26 -30.99 -22.89 15.85
C LEU A 26 -30.14 -22.52 17.07
N GLU A 27 -30.00 -23.38 18.06
CA GLU A 27 -29.43 -22.98 19.37
C GLU A 27 -27.90 -23.00 19.39
N VAL A 28 -27.26 -24.07 18.85
CA VAL A 28 -25.79 -24.25 18.85
C VAL A 28 -25.32 -25.02 17.60
N ASP A 29 -24.09 -24.77 17.15
CA ASP A 29 -23.44 -25.52 16.07
C ASP A 29 -22.79 -26.82 16.58
N SER A 30 -22.17 -27.61 15.69
CA SER A 30 -21.47 -28.86 15.99
C SER A 30 -20.30 -28.72 16.98
N LEU A 31 -19.84 -27.49 17.23
CA LEU A 31 -18.77 -27.13 18.15
C LEU A 31 -19.31 -26.51 19.45
N GLY A 32 -20.65 -26.51 19.67
CA GLY A 32 -21.29 -25.94 20.84
C GLY A 32 -21.33 -24.41 20.87
N ARG A 33 -21.05 -23.74 19.74
CA ARG A 33 -21.09 -22.27 19.66
C ARG A 33 -22.50 -21.81 19.33
N LYS A 34 -22.96 -20.74 19.97
CA LYS A 34 -24.27 -20.16 19.72
C LYS A 34 -24.37 -19.68 18.25
N ILE A 35 -25.33 -20.23 17.52
CA ILE A 35 -25.60 -19.86 16.13
C ILE A 35 -26.13 -18.43 16.09
N LYS A 36 -25.49 -17.58 15.28
CA LYS A 36 -25.97 -16.22 15.03
C LYS A 36 -27.02 -16.24 13.92
N THR A 37 -28.07 -15.47 14.12
CA THR A 37 -29.19 -15.28 13.18
C THR A 37 -29.44 -13.80 12.94
N GLY A 38 -30.09 -13.46 11.84
CA GLY A 38 -30.45 -12.09 11.51
C GLY A 38 -29.24 -11.16 11.40
N TRP A 39 -29.43 -9.90 11.72
CA TRP A 39 -28.38 -8.88 11.69
C TRP A 39 -27.54 -8.89 12.95
N ASN A 40 -26.22 -8.87 12.78
CA ASN A 40 -25.22 -8.79 13.85
C ASN A 40 -24.26 -7.64 13.54
N PHE A 41 -23.98 -6.84 14.54
CA PHE A 41 -23.12 -5.66 14.45
C PHE A 41 -21.91 -5.81 15.38
N GLY A 42 -20.74 -5.38 14.89
CA GLY A 42 -19.53 -5.26 15.70
C GLY A 42 -18.78 -3.98 15.31
N ALA A 43 -18.37 -3.20 16.27
CA ALA A 43 -17.52 -2.04 16.08
C ALA A 43 -16.27 -2.16 16.94
N LEU A 44 -15.14 -1.75 16.39
CA LEU A 44 -13.84 -1.77 17.06
C LEU A 44 -13.08 -0.48 16.75
N PRO A 45 -12.24 0.01 17.67
CA PRO A 45 -11.27 1.05 17.34
C PRO A 45 -10.28 0.51 16.30
N SER A 46 -9.97 1.32 15.30
CA SER A 46 -8.88 1.07 14.34
C SER A 46 -7.63 1.76 14.88
N VAL A 47 -6.72 0.98 15.46
CA VAL A 47 -5.47 1.47 16.03
C VAL A 47 -4.32 0.68 15.41
N ALA A 48 -3.39 1.41 14.82
CA ALA A 48 -2.18 0.83 14.23
C ALA A 48 -1.00 1.80 14.37
N PHE A 49 0.20 1.28 14.20
CA PHE A 49 1.40 2.09 14.09
C PHE A 49 2.24 1.58 12.91
N ASP A 50 2.67 2.52 12.10
CA ASP A 50 3.52 2.28 10.95
C ASP A 50 4.71 3.25 11.00
N ALA A 51 5.93 2.76 10.80
CA ALA A 51 7.14 3.58 10.83
C ALA A 51 7.10 4.72 9.79
N ASP A 52 6.42 4.49 8.65
CA ASP A 52 6.32 5.45 7.55
C ASP A 52 5.11 6.39 7.72
N LEU A 53 3.96 5.89 8.20
CA LEU A 53 2.70 6.64 8.33
C LEU A 53 2.44 7.20 9.73
N GLY A 54 3.16 6.72 10.73
CA GLY A 54 2.98 7.10 12.12
C GLY A 54 1.85 6.34 12.82
N PHE A 55 1.28 6.95 13.86
CA PHE A 55 0.17 6.37 14.61
C PHE A 55 -1.15 6.60 13.86
N GLN A 56 -1.93 5.52 13.69
CA GLN A 56 -3.28 5.54 13.13
C GLN A 56 -4.31 5.45 14.24
N GLY A 57 -5.29 6.33 14.18
CA GLY A 57 -6.49 6.31 15.02
C GLY A 57 -7.75 6.37 14.19
N GLY A 58 -8.78 5.62 14.58
CA GLY A 58 -10.04 5.58 13.86
C GLY A 58 -11.01 4.56 14.42
N ALA A 59 -11.99 4.21 13.61
CA ALA A 59 -13.00 3.20 13.93
C ALA A 59 -13.29 2.32 12.70
N LEU A 60 -13.63 1.09 12.96
CA LEU A 60 -14.14 0.17 11.97
C LEU A 60 -15.43 -0.50 12.49
N ALA A 61 -16.32 -0.82 11.58
CA ALA A 61 -17.57 -1.51 11.86
C ALA A 61 -17.77 -2.67 10.88
N ASN A 62 -18.27 -3.78 11.40
CA ASN A 62 -18.72 -4.92 10.61
C ASN A 62 -20.20 -5.18 10.90
N ILE A 63 -20.97 -5.26 9.85
CA ILE A 63 -22.39 -5.63 9.90
C ILE A 63 -22.54 -6.93 9.13
N TYR A 64 -23.06 -7.96 9.78
CA TYR A 64 -23.26 -9.28 9.19
C TYR A 64 -24.72 -9.64 9.21
N TYR A 65 -25.19 -10.25 8.13
CA TYR A 65 -26.50 -10.86 8.06
C TYR A 65 -26.38 -12.37 7.89
N TYR A 66 -26.93 -13.13 8.83
CA TYR A 66 -26.84 -14.60 8.89
C TYR A 66 -28.15 -15.30 8.51
N GLY A 67 -29.22 -14.56 8.16
CA GLY A 67 -30.53 -15.12 7.85
C GLY A 67 -31.09 -15.95 9.01
N ASP A 68 -31.51 -17.16 8.74
CA ASP A 68 -31.99 -18.12 9.75
C ASP A 68 -30.85 -18.82 10.51
N GLY A 69 -29.59 -18.58 10.14
CA GLY A 69 -28.42 -19.20 10.75
C GLY A 69 -28.03 -20.56 10.14
N SER A 70 -28.72 -21.04 9.11
CA SER A 70 -28.44 -22.31 8.45
C SER A 70 -27.04 -22.37 7.82
N GLN A 71 -26.48 -21.22 7.45
CA GLN A 71 -25.15 -21.10 6.84
C GLN A 71 -24.06 -20.74 7.86
N TYR A 72 -24.40 -20.57 9.14
CA TYR A 72 -23.42 -20.21 10.16
C TYR A 72 -22.29 -21.26 10.26
N PRO A 73 -21.01 -20.87 10.33
CA PRO A 73 -20.46 -19.54 10.63
C PRO A 73 -20.31 -18.59 9.44
N GLU A 74 -20.69 -18.98 8.23
CA GLU A 74 -20.65 -18.08 7.09
C GLU A 74 -21.83 -17.10 7.13
N TYR A 75 -21.55 -15.84 6.73
CA TYR A 75 -22.59 -14.82 6.58
C TYR A 75 -23.19 -14.84 5.17
N ILE A 76 -24.45 -14.44 5.07
CA ILE A 76 -25.12 -14.22 3.80
C ILE A 76 -24.64 -12.89 3.19
N HIS A 77 -24.64 -11.83 4.01
CA HIS A 77 -24.15 -10.51 3.63
C HIS A 77 -23.20 -9.98 4.70
N SER A 78 -22.17 -9.27 4.26
CA SER A 78 -21.25 -8.53 5.12
C SER A 78 -21.07 -7.11 4.59
N ILE A 79 -21.19 -6.12 5.48
CA ILE A 79 -20.83 -4.74 5.20
C ILE A 79 -19.72 -4.35 6.18
N TYR A 80 -18.59 -3.93 5.65
CA TYR A 80 -17.47 -3.39 6.39
C TYR A 80 -17.36 -1.90 6.14
N ALA A 81 -17.21 -1.10 7.17
CA ALA A 81 -16.92 0.33 7.07
C ALA A 81 -15.71 0.67 7.96
N GLU A 82 -14.82 1.51 7.46
CA GLU A 82 -13.64 1.99 8.16
C GLU A 82 -13.44 3.48 7.90
N ALA A 83 -13.11 4.22 8.97
CA ALA A 83 -12.64 5.59 8.91
C ALA A 83 -11.48 5.75 9.88
N ALA A 84 -10.28 6.01 9.35
CA ALA A 84 -9.07 6.16 10.15
C ALA A 84 -8.15 7.22 9.54
N TYR A 85 -7.33 7.84 10.38
CA TYR A 85 -6.37 8.86 10.00
C TYR A 85 -5.06 8.69 10.77
N THR A 86 -3.94 9.03 10.13
CA THR A 86 -2.62 8.88 10.72
C THR A 86 -2.00 10.22 11.10
N THR A 87 -1.02 10.18 12.01
CA THR A 87 -0.29 11.39 12.45
C THR A 87 0.58 12.01 11.35
N LYS A 88 0.79 11.33 10.22
CA LYS A 88 1.51 11.85 9.05
C LYS A 88 0.57 12.21 7.89
N ASN A 89 -0.69 12.55 8.20
CA ASN A 89 -1.67 13.06 7.24
C ASN A 89 -2.06 12.09 6.12
N TYR A 90 -2.10 10.79 6.44
CA TYR A 90 -2.71 9.76 5.60
C TYR A 90 -4.06 9.34 6.17
N GLY A 91 -5.05 9.21 5.33
CA GLY A 91 -6.40 8.79 5.71
C GLY A 91 -6.86 7.54 4.95
N ILE A 92 -7.76 6.77 5.55
CA ILE A 92 -8.49 5.69 4.89
C ILE A 92 -9.97 5.80 5.27
N PHE A 93 -10.82 5.90 4.26
CA PHE A 93 -12.27 5.90 4.37
C PHE A 93 -12.79 4.84 3.40
N ARG A 94 -13.39 3.76 3.92
CA ARG A 94 -13.72 2.59 3.14
C ARG A 94 -15.07 2.02 3.50
N VAL A 95 -15.82 1.59 2.49
CA VAL A 95 -17.00 0.75 2.62
C VAL A 95 -16.82 -0.44 1.70
N ASN A 96 -17.01 -1.64 2.23
CA ASN A 96 -16.92 -2.89 1.47
C ASN A 96 -18.15 -3.74 1.74
N TYR A 97 -18.78 -4.22 0.68
CA TYR A 97 -19.84 -5.21 0.72
C TYR A 97 -19.32 -6.54 0.18
N ASP A 98 -19.65 -7.64 0.83
CA ASP A 98 -19.27 -8.99 0.42
C ASP A 98 -20.43 -9.96 0.65
N SER A 99 -20.75 -10.74 -0.38
CA SER A 99 -21.80 -11.75 -0.31
C SER A 99 -21.48 -12.94 -1.22
N LYS A 100 -21.69 -14.15 -0.72
CA LYS A 100 -21.61 -15.40 -1.48
C LYS A 100 -22.99 -15.90 -1.92
N TYR A 101 -24.05 -15.23 -1.52
CA TYR A 101 -25.44 -15.69 -1.66
C TYR A 101 -26.33 -14.74 -2.45
N LEU A 102 -25.87 -13.51 -2.73
CA LEU A 102 -26.65 -12.52 -3.51
C LEU A 102 -26.86 -13.05 -4.95
N ILE A 103 -25.81 -13.65 -5.52
CA ILE A 103 -25.86 -14.32 -6.81
C ILE A 103 -25.58 -15.80 -6.54
N PRO A 104 -26.47 -16.73 -6.89
CA PRO A 104 -26.28 -18.14 -6.61
C PRO A 104 -24.92 -18.67 -7.13
N ASN A 105 -24.18 -19.38 -6.29
CA ASN A 105 -22.86 -19.97 -6.59
C ASN A 105 -21.75 -18.97 -6.92
N HIS A 106 -21.99 -17.69 -6.71
CA HIS A 106 -20.98 -16.65 -6.96
C HIS A 106 -20.79 -15.79 -5.72
N ARG A 107 -19.56 -15.33 -5.53
CA ARG A 107 -19.25 -14.30 -4.54
C ARG A 107 -19.17 -12.96 -5.24
N LEU A 108 -19.94 -11.99 -4.78
CA LEU A 108 -19.91 -10.59 -5.19
C LEU A 108 -19.23 -9.76 -4.11
N THR A 109 -18.29 -8.91 -4.51
CA THR A 109 -17.65 -7.93 -3.64
C THR A 109 -17.73 -6.55 -4.27
N LEU A 110 -18.23 -5.57 -3.52
CA LEU A 110 -18.21 -4.16 -3.88
C LEU A 110 -17.32 -3.41 -2.90
N ASP A 111 -16.48 -2.53 -3.40
CA ASP A 111 -15.55 -1.76 -2.57
C ASP A 111 -15.50 -0.31 -3.02
N ALA A 112 -15.73 0.60 -2.09
CA ALA A 112 -15.56 2.04 -2.30
C ALA A 112 -14.56 2.55 -1.25
N THR A 113 -13.47 3.14 -1.71
CA THR A 113 -12.39 3.61 -0.84
C THR A 113 -11.93 5.01 -1.27
N TYR A 114 -11.68 5.86 -0.27
CA TYR A 114 -11.00 7.14 -0.42
C TYR A 114 -9.79 7.20 0.49
N GLN A 115 -8.63 7.47 -0.08
CA GLN A 115 -7.34 7.55 0.63
C GLN A 115 -6.67 8.89 0.34
N PRO A 116 -6.93 9.93 1.14
CA PRO A 116 -6.15 11.17 1.10
C PRO A 116 -4.77 10.94 1.71
N ASP A 117 -3.74 11.40 1.05
CA ASP A 117 -2.36 11.36 1.52
C ASP A 117 -1.66 12.69 1.19
N ALA A 118 -1.56 13.56 2.19
CA ALA A 118 -0.95 14.87 2.02
C ALA A 118 0.59 14.81 1.93
N MET A 119 1.20 13.64 2.28
CA MET A 119 2.65 13.43 2.30
C MET A 119 3.02 12.03 1.80
N CYS A 120 2.53 11.65 0.62
CA CYS A 120 2.85 10.38 -0.01
C CYS A 120 4.34 10.30 -0.36
N ASP A 121 4.96 9.16 -0.09
CA ASP A 121 6.39 8.96 -0.31
C ASP A 121 6.74 8.86 -1.80
N PHE A 122 7.80 9.55 -2.21
CA PHE A 122 8.38 9.51 -3.54
C PHE A 122 9.90 9.65 -3.47
N TYR A 123 10.62 8.59 -3.83
CA TYR A 123 12.08 8.53 -3.78
C TYR A 123 12.72 8.47 -5.17
N GLY A 124 11.97 8.83 -6.22
CA GLY A 124 12.35 8.66 -7.61
C GLY A 124 12.07 7.26 -8.14
N PHE A 125 12.57 6.95 -9.33
CA PHE A 125 12.32 5.72 -10.04
C PHE A 125 13.49 4.73 -9.97
N ASN A 126 13.18 3.47 -10.27
CA ASN A 126 14.16 2.41 -10.47
C ASN A 126 15.05 2.11 -9.25
N GLY A 127 14.47 2.18 -8.05
CA GLY A 127 15.15 1.76 -6.83
C GLY A 127 16.50 2.45 -6.63
N TYR A 128 17.60 1.70 -6.67
CA TYR A 128 18.95 2.26 -6.42
C TYR A 128 19.50 3.12 -7.56
N GLN A 129 18.81 3.25 -8.70
CA GLN A 129 19.15 4.26 -9.70
C GLN A 129 18.82 5.67 -9.21
N SER A 130 17.82 5.81 -8.31
CA SER A 130 17.53 7.04 -7.59
C SER A 130 18.18 7.00 -6.21
N VAL A 131 19.02 8.01 -5.92
CA VAL A 131 19.77 8.11 -4.67
C VAL A 131 18.85 8.60 -3.54
N TYR A 132 18.87 7.90 -2.41
CA TYR A 132 18.27 8.38 -1.18
C TYR A 132 19.33 9.07 -0.32
N ASN A 133 19.20 10.37 -0.16
CA ASN A 133 20.03 11.14 0.76
C ASN A 133 19.25 11.40 2.06
N GLN A 134 19.71 10.81 3.15
CA GLN A 134 19.07 10.93 4.45
C GLN A 134 19.02 12.39 4.96
N ASP A 135 19.94 13.24 4.50
CA ASP A 135 19.99 14.62 4.94
C ASP A 135 18.82 15.45 4.44
N PHE A 136 18.23 15.10 3.28
CA PHE A 136 16.96 15.65 2.81
C PHE A 136 15.73 15.28 3.68
N HIS A 137 15.88 14.39 4.64
CA HIS A 137 14.78 13.91 5.48
C HIS A 137 14.90 14.38 6.93
N LYS A 138 16.04 14.92 7.33
CA LYS A 138 16.32 15.26 8.71
C LYS A 138 16.19 16.76 8.94
N TRP A 139 15.38 17.11 9.92
CA TRP A 139 15.50 18.34 10.64
C TRP A 139 16.71 18.23 11.59
N LYS A 140 17.77 18.97 11.36
CA LYS A 140 18.90 19.04 12.29
C LYS A 140 18.84 20.36 13.05
N LYS A 141 18.89 20.27 14.38
CA LYS A 141 18.98 21.44 15.26
C LYS A 141 20.42 21.90 15.48
N ASP A 142 21.41 21.10 15.06
CA ASP A 142 22.82 21.35 15.32
C ASP A 142 23.52 21.68 14.01
N PRO A 143 23.89 22.96 13.78
CA PRO A 143 24.56 23.39 12.55
C PRO A 143 25.83 22.62 12.24
N ALA A 144 26.63 22.28 13.26
CA ALA A 144 27.89 21.56 13.09
C ALA A 144 27.73 20.13 12.49
N LYS A 145 26.49 19.62 12.44
CA LYS A 145 26.16 18.29 11.89
C LYS A 145 25.46 18.35 10.54
N MET A 146 25.33 19.50 9.91
CA MET A 146 24.47 19.69 8.74
C MET A 146 25.13 19.44 7.39
N GLY A 147 26.44 19.45 7.30
CA GLY A 147 27.15 19.17 6.04
C GLY A 147 26.74 20.09 4.90
N ILE A 148 26.56 19.54 3.68
CA ILE A 148 26.27 20.28 2.43
C ILE A 148 24.92 21.06 2.47
N LEU A 149 24.00 20.67 3.38
CA LEU A 149 22.62 21.18 3.43
C LEU A 149 22.35 22.04 4.67
N GLU A 150 23.28 22.93 5.03
CA GLU A 150 23.22 23.74 6.25
C GLU A 150 21.90 24.51 6.39
N ASP A 151 21.36 25.00 5.27
CA ASP A 151 20.13 25.80 5.21
C ASP A 151 18.87 24.98 4.91
N TYR A 152 18.96 23.65 4.79
CA TYR A 152 17.83 22.86 4.38
C TYR A 152 16.82 22.63 5.52
N GLN A 153 15.56 23.00 5.29
CA GLN A 153 14.51 23.00 6.30
C GLN A 153 13.20 22.37 5.86
N THR A 154 13.20 21.44 4.90
CA THR A 154 11.97 20.74 4.54
C THR A 154 12.04 19.24 4.81
N ARG A 155 10.98 18.68 5.37
CA ARG A 155 10.75 17.25 5.51
C ARG A 155 9.88 16.71 4.38
N ALA A 156 9.44 17.59 3.48
CA ALA A 156 8.57 17.27 2.36
C ALA A 156 9.36 16.96 1.07
N PHE A 157 10.72 16.95 1.09
CA PHE A 157 11.52 16.74 -0.10
C PHE A 157 11.15 15.44 -0.86
N TYR A 158 11.05 14.32 -0.15
CA TYR A 158 10.66 13.02 -0.69
C TYR A 158 9.14 12.80 -0.60
N LYS A 159 8.34 13.86 -0.71
CA LYS A 159 6.89 13.79 -0.57
C LYS A 159 6.18 14.52 -1.68
N TYR A 160 4.97 14.03 -2.00
CA TYR A 160 4.00 14.70 -2.84
C TYR A 160 2.60 14.44 -2.28
N LYS A 161 1.61 15.20 -2.70
CA LYS A 161 0.21 14.97 -2.33
C LYS A 161 -0.42 13.98 -3.29
N ARG A 162 -1.12 12.97 -2.76
CA ARG A 162 -1.86 11.98 -3.55
C ARG A 162 -3.18 11.63 -2.89
N ASP A 163 -4.28 12.02 -3.48
CA ASP A 163 -5.58 11.53 -3.07
C ASP A 163 -6.01 10.42 -4.04
N LEU A 164 -6.42 9.26 -3.52
CA LEU A 164 -6.85 8.12 -4.30
C LEU A 164 -8.33 7.80 -4.00
N PHE A 165 -9.14 7.77 -5.04
CA PHE A 165 -10.47 7.18 -5.04
C PHE A 165 -10.42 5.82 -5.73
N ARG A 166 -11.07 4.85 -5.16
CA ARG A 166 -11.25 3.53 -5.76
C ARG A 166 -12.69 3.10 -5.62
N PHE A 167 -13.25 2.65 -6.73
CA PHE A 167 -14.45 1.84 -6.74
C PHE A 167 -14.14 0.54 -7.46
N ALA A 168 -14.55 -0.60 -6.90
CA ALA A 168 -14.38 -1.92 -7.50
C ALA A 168 -15.61 -2.77 -7.29
N ALA A 169 -15.98 -3.52 -8.32
CA ALA A 169 -17.01 -4.55 -8.29
C ALA A 169 -16.39 -5.83 -8.85
N ASP A 170 -16.29 -6.86 -8.00
CA ASP A 170 -15.64 -8.12 -8.33
C ASP A 170 -16.60 -9.29 -8.13
N ILE A 171 -16.59 -10.22 -9.05
CA ILE A 171 -17.33 -11.47 -8.98
C ILE A 171 -16.37 -12.66 -9.08
N GLU A 172 -16.59 -13.65 -8.23
CA GLU A 172 -15.82 -14.91 -8.19
C GLU A 172 -16.81 -16.09 -8.36
N GLY A 173 -16.48 -17.03 -9.25
CA GLY A 173 -17.24 -18.27 -9.43
C GLY A 173 -16.32 -19.48 -9.40
N THR A 174 -16.83 -20.63 -8.95
CA THR A 174 -16.07 -21.89 -8.89
C THR A 174 -16.12 -22.59 -10.24
N ILE A 175 -14.93 -22.96 -10.78
CA ILE A 175 -14.80 -23.80 -11.96
C ILE A 175 -14.79 -25.28 -11.53
N TRP A 176 -13.87 -25.62 -10.62
CA TRP A 176 -13.69 -26.98 -10.13
C TRP A 176 -12.95 -26.99 -8.80
N LYS A 177 -13.53 -27.65 -7.78
CA LYS A 177 -12.92 -27.77 -6.44
C LYS A 177 -12.33 -26.42 -5.93
N ASN A 178 -11.02 -26.33 -5.93
CA ASN A 178 -10.25 -25.19 -5.43
C ASN A 178 -9.92 -24.13 -6.50
N ILE A 179 -10.35 -24.35 -7.75
CA ILE A 179 -10.10 -23.44 -8.88
C ILE A 179 -11.33 -22.57 -9.11
N LYS A 180 -11.10 -21.27 -9.17
CA LYS A 180 -12.12 -20.24 -9.36
C LYS A 180 -11.74 -19.31 -10.49
N TRP A 181 -12.74 -18.83 -11.21
CA TRP A 181 -12.59 -17.70 -12.12
C TRP A 181 -12.97 -16.42 -11.41
N ASN A 182 -12.35 -15.32 -11.80
CA ASN A 182 -12.61 -14.00 -11.27
C ASN A 182 -12.79 -13.01 -12.41
N ALA A 183 -13.78 -12.14 -12.29
CA ALA A 183 -13.97 -11.00 -13.16
C ALA A 183 -14.22 -9.76 -12.30
N GLY A 184 -13.74 -8.62 -12.72
CA GLY A 184 -13.92 -7.38 -11.98
C GLY A 184 -13.90 -6.18 -12.89
N LEU A 185 -14.54 -5.12 -12.44
CA LEU A 185 -14.50 -3.82 -13.06
C LEU A 185 -14.41 -2.74 -11.97
N GLY A 186 -13.90 -1.59 -12.33
CA GLY A 186 -13.80 -0.50 -11.37
C GLY A 186 -13.22 0.76 -11.97
N VAL A 187 -12.97 1.71 -11.10
CA VAL A 187 -12.33 2.97 -11.45
C VAL A 187 -11.37 3.38 -10.35
N LEU A 188 -10.19 3.85 -10.75
CA LEU A 188 -9.22 4.52 -9.89
C LEU A 188 -9.17 6.00 -10.29
N GLY A 189 -9.32 6.89 -9.31
CA GLY A 189 -9.15 8.32 -9.48
C GLY A 189 -7.98 8.81 -8.66
N TYR A 190 -6.95 9.32 -9.32
CA TYR A 190 -5.80 9.92 -8.67
C TYR A 190 -5.85 11.44 -8.81
N MET A 191 -5.68 12.14 -7.71
CA MET A 191 -5.44 13.58 -7.65
C MET A 191 -4.06 13.79 -7.04
N ILE A 192 -3.15 14.32 -7.83
CA ILE A 192 -1.73 14.46 -7.51
C ILE A 192 -1.34 15.93 -7.55
N ASP A 193 -0.56 16.34 -6.55
CA ASP A 193 -0.01 17.69 -6.47
C ASP A 193 1.27 17.70 -5.63
N GLU A 194 1.94 18.84 -5.59
CA GLU A 194 2.97 19.10 -4.58
C GLU A 194 2.36 19.12 -3.18
N CYS A 195 3.19 18.89 -2.16
CA CYS A 195 2.74 19.05 -0.78
C CYS A 195 2.34 20.50 -0.51
N ASP A 196 1.18 20.69 0.12
CA ASP A 196 0.77 22.01 0.62
C ASP A 196 1.55 22.34 1.89
N ILE A 197 2.69 23.01 1.74
CA ILE A 197 3.60 23.32 2.86
C ILE A 197 2.95 24.28 3.86
N ASP A 198 2.14 25.22 3.40
CA ASP A 198 1.43 26.16 4.29
C ASP A 198 0.41 25.40 5.16
N MET A 199 -0.33 24.46 4.59
CA MET A 199 -1.23 23.57 5.34
C MET A 199 -0.45 22.71 6.35
N LEU A 200 0.67 22.12 5.94
CA LEU A 200 1.48 21.23 6.77
C LEU A 200 2.18 21.97 7.92
N ASN A 201 2.59 23.20 7.69
CA ASN A 201 3.16 24.06 8.72
C ASN A 201 2.10 24.50 9.74
N GLY A 202 0.85 24.69 9.33
CA GLY A 202 -0.24 25.15 10.17
C GLY A 202 -0.03 26.57 10.73
N LYS A 203 -0.95 27.03 11.56
CA LYS A 203 -0.95 28.41 12.08
C LYS A 203 0.20 28.76 13.05
N LYS A 204 0.85 27.76 13.66
CA LYS A 204 1.80 27.95 14.77
C LYS A 204 3.27 27.95 14.35
N ASN A 205 3.59 27.59 13.12
CA ASN A 205 4.96 27.40 12.64
C ASN A 205 5.15 28.07 11.29
N ILE A 206 4.93 29.38 11.21
CA ILE A 206 5.16 30.16 9.99
C ILE A 206 6.66 30.26 9.78
N TYR A 207 7.12 29.87 8.58
CA TYR A 207 8.50 30.07 8.18
C TYR A 207 8.81 31.57 8.08
N ASN A 208 9.86 32.00 8.79
CA ASN A 208 10.37 33.36 8.70
C ASN A 208 11.87 33.30 8.37
N PRO A 209 12.31 33.77 7.19
CA PRO A 209 13.72 33.74 6.79
C PRO A 209 14.62 34.66 7.62
N ASP A 210 14.03 35.64 8.35
CA ASP A 210 14.78 36.65 9.11
C ASP A 210 15.18 36.18 10.51
N VAL A 211 14.71 35.01 10.97
CA VAL A 211 15.08 34.41 12.24
C VAL A 211 15.98 33.20 12.04
N ASP A 212 16.68 32.82 13.12
CA ASP A 212 17.54 31.65 13.12
C ASP A 212 16.79 30.42 12.58
N ARG A 213 17.14 29.95 11.39
CA ARG A 213 16.53 28.83 10.68
C ARG A 213 16.60 27.53 11.49
N TYR A 214 17.60 27.36 12.33
CA TYR A 214 17.79 26.17 13.14
C TYR A 214 16.79 26.11 14.31
N ALA A 215 16.29 27.26 14.76
CA ALA A 215 15.27 27.35 15.80
C ALA A 215 13.84 27.12 15.26
N GLN A 216 13.64 27.23 13.95
CA GLN A 216 12.32 27.10 13.32
C GLN A 216 11.88 25.65 13.17
N LYS A 217 10.60 25.41 13.38
CA LYS A 217 9.95 24.11 13.13
C LYS A 217 9.20 24.07 11.80
N ALA A 218 8.93 25.22 11.19
CA ALA A 218 8.25 25.33 9.92
C ALA A 218 9.13 24.87 8.76
N MET A 219 8.53 24.25 7.76
CA MET A 219 9.19 23.88 6.51
C MET A 219 9.26 25.10 5.60
N ASP A 220 10.37 25.23 4.88
CA ASP A 220 10.55 26.28 3.87
C ASP A 220 9.79 25.92 2.60
N LYS A 221 8.84 26.76 2.22
CA LYS A 221 8.03 26.58 1.02
C LYS A 221 8.76 26.90 -0.30
N ASN A 222 9.90 27.58 -0.22
CA ASN A 222 10.70 27.92 -1.39
C ASN A 222 11.63 26.77 -1.81
N ILE A 223 11.70 25.68 -1.01
CA ILE A 223 12.51 24.51 -1.34
C ILE A 223 11.63 23.47 -2.02
N GLU A 224 11.87 23.25 -3.30
CA GLU A 224 11.13 22.29 -4.11
C GLU A 224 11.40 20.85 -3.69
N GLY A 225 10.34 20.02 -3.67
CA GLY A 225 10.44 18.60 -3.45
C GLY A 225 10.92 17.83 -4.70
N LEU A 226 11.39 16.59 -4.50
CA LEU A 226 11.88 15.73 -5.58
C LEU A 226 10.81 15.49 -6.66
N TYR A 227 9.54 15.36 -6.28
CA TYR A 227 8.43 15.22 -7.23
C TYR A 227 8.37 16.39 -8.22
N LYS A 228 8.43 17.64 -7.73
CA LYS A 228 8.42 18.84 -8.57
C LYS A 228 9.62 18.86 -9.51
N LYS A 229 10.82 18.56 -9.01
CA LYS A 229 12.03 18.45 -9.82
C LYS A 229 11.90 17.44 -10.96
N TYR A 230 11.31 16.27 -10.68
CA TYR A 230 11.09 15.25 -11.69
C TYR A 230 10.08 15.67 -12.77
N VAL A 231 9.10 16.51 -12.42
CA VAL A 231 8.19 17.14 -13.39
C VAL A 231 8.93 18.19 -14.23
N ASP A 232 9.72 19.05 -13.59
CA ASP A 232 10.47 20.12 -14.27
C ASP A 232 11.59 19.57 -15.17
N TRP A 233 12.20 18.44 -14.79
CA TRP A 233 13.18 17.73 -15.60
C TRP A 233 12.56 16.81 -16.67
N ASN A 234 11.24 16.88 -16.89
CA ASN A 234 10.50 15.99 -17.80
C ASN A 234 10.70 14.48 -17.55
N VAL A 235 11.10 14.08 -16.35
CA VAL A 235 11.11 12.67 -15.93
C VAL A 235 9.68 12.20 -15.73
N ILE A 236 8.86 12.99 -15.03
CA ILE A 236 7.41 12.83 -14.97
C ILE A 236 6.81 13.76 -16.02
N GLN A 237 6.06 13.19 -16.95
CA GLN A 237 5.45 13.96 -18.02
C GLN A 237 4.33 14.87 -17.46
N LYS A 238 4.19 16.08 -18.01
CA LYS A 238 3.20 17.06 -17.55
C LYS A 238 1.74 16.58 -17.65
N ASP A 239 1.46 15.68 -18.59
CA ASP A 239 0.13 15.10 -18.80
C ASP A 239 -0.24 14.04 -17.76
N GLU A 240 0.73 13.43 -17.07
CA GLU A 240 0.48 12.51 -15.96
C GLU A 240 0.67 13.15 -14.57
N ALA A 241 1.34 14.30 -14.48
CA ALA A 241 1.75 14.89 -13.22
C ALA A 241 0.60 15.22 -12.25
N LYS A 242 -0.59 15.49 -12.75
CA LYS A 242 -1.76 15.84 -11.90
C LYS A 242 -2.73 14.69 -11.65
N GLY A 243 -2.39 13.48 -12.10
CA GLY A 243 -3.24 12.30 -11.96
C GLY A 243 -4.31 12.17 -13.04
N GLY A 244 -5.35 11.43 -12.78
CA GLY A 244 -6.44 11.19 -13.73
C GLY A 244 -7.43 10.12 -13.24
N TRP A 245 -8.43 9.83 -14.07
CA TRP A 245 -9.42 8.79 -13.85
C TRP A 245 -9.15 7.59 -14.75
N HIS A 246 -9.12 6.39 -14.17
CA HIS A 246 -8.68 5.16 -14.81
C HIS A 246 -9.70 4.05 -14.56
N PRO A 247 -10.73 3.93 -15.40
CA PRO A 247 -11.57 2.74 -15.38
C PRO A 247 -10.76 1.54 -15.83
N TYR A 248 -11.06 0.40 -15.21
CA TYR A 248 -10.39 -0.85 -15.52
C TYR A 248 -11.37 -2.02 -15.58
N VAL A 249 -10.95 -3.05 -16.32
CA VAL A 249 -11.55 -4.38 -16.30
C VAL A 249 -10.44 -5.36 -15.98
N ARG A 250 -10.74 -6.35 -15.13
CA ARG A 250 -9.78 -7.40 -14.79
C ARG A 250 -10.41 -8.79 -14.86
N LEU A 251 -9.60 -9.75 -15.28
CA LEU A 251 -9.96 -11.16 -15.43
C LEU A 251 -8.83 -12.02 -14.88
N GLY A 252 -9.18 -13.10 -14.18
CA GLY A 252 -8.17 -13.96 -13.59
C GLY A 252 -8.69 -15.30 -13.10
N LEU A 253 -7.75 -16.05 -12.55
CA LEU A 253 -7.97 -17.35 -11.95
C LEU A 253 -7.38 -17.36 -10.53
N THR A 254 -8.05 -18.05 -9.62
CA THR A 254 -7.56 -18.26 -8.25
C THR A 254 -7.59 -19.76 -7.94
N TYR A 255 -6.52 -20.26 -7.33
CA TYR A 255 -6.43 -21.55 -6.68
C TYR A 255 -6.30 -21.37 -5.17
N ASP A 256 -7.17 -21.99 -4.36
CA ASP A 256 -7.13 -21.85 -2.89
C ASP A 256 -7.39 -23.20 -2.23
N SER A 257 -6.32 -23.83 -1.73
CA SER A 257 -6.36 -25.09 -0.96
C SER A 257 -5.93 -24.93 0.49
N ARG A 258 -5.91 -23.69 0.99
CA ARG A 258 -5.53 -23.41 2.37
C ARG A 258 -6.51 -24.05 3.37
N ASP A 259 -5.97 -24.54 4.47
CA ASP A 259 -6.76 -25.07 5.61
C ASP A 259 -7.67 -23.99 6.22
N GLN A 260 -7.18 -22.76 6.32
CA GLN A 260 -7.93 -21.62 6.82
C GLN A 260 -7.44 -20.29 6.18
N ARG A 261 -8.30 -19.27 6.19
CA ARG A 261 -8.00 -18.00 5.50
C ARG A 261 -7.18 -17.03 6.35
N THR A 262 -7.41 -17.00 7.67
CA THR A 262 -6.83 -15.97 8.55
C THR A 262 -5.42 -16.33 9.04
N CYS A 263 -5.22 -17.54 9.50
CA CYS A 263 -3.94 -18.03 10.02
C CYS A 263 -3.57 -19.36 9.37
N PRO A 264 -3.37 -19.43 8.05
CA PRO A 264 -3.14 -20.68 7.36
C PRO A 264 -1.85 -21.35 7.85
N THR A 265 -1.94 -22.68 8.07
CA THR A 265 -0.82 -23.52 8.48
C THR A 265 -0.42 -24.50 7.38
N LYS A 266 -1.31 -24.77 6.42
CA LYS A 266 -1.11 -25.73 5.34
C LYS A 266 -1.85 -25.27 4.08
N GLY A 267 -1.29 -25.59 2.92
CA GLY A 267 -1.93 -25.43 1.63
C GLY A 267 -1.37 -24.29 0.81
N ILE A 268 -1.95 -24.06 -0.35
CA ILE A 268 -1.51 -23.12 -1.36
C ILE A 268 -2.65 -22.15 -1.66
N TYR A 269 -2.29 -20.89 -1.84
CA TYR A 269 -3.10 -19.88 -2.49
C TYR A 269 -2.32 -19.31 -3.66
N ALA A 270 -2.93 -19.28 -4.83
CA ALA A 270 -2.34 -18.63 -6.00
C ALA A 270 -3.44 -17.86 -6.75
N ASP A 271 -3.15 -16.67 -7.20
CA ASP A 271 -3.95 -15.95 -8.18
C ASP A 271 -3.09 -15.38 -9.31
N ALA A 272 -3.65 -15.37 -10.50
CA ALA A 272 -3.07 -14.78 -11.69
C ALA A 272 -4.16 -14.01 -12.43
N PHE A 273 -3.90 -12.74 -12.75
CA PHE A 273 -4.90 -11.93 -13.42
C PHE A 273 -4.30 -10.83 -14.29
N PHE A 274 -5.07 -10.44 -15.29
CA PHE A 274 -4.79 -9.31 -16.16
C PHE A 274 -5.74 -8.17 -15.83
N THR A 275 -5.22 -6.96 -15.85
CA THR A 275 -6.00 -5.72 -15.68
C THR A 275 -5.76 -4.84 -16.89
N TYR A 276 -6.79 -4.61 -17.70
CA TYR A 276 -6.78 -3.55 -18.70
C TYR A 276 -7.28 -2.26 -18.05
N THR A 277 -6.48 -1.22 -18.14
CA THR A 277 -6.79 0.11 -17.61
C THR A 277 -6.81 1.11 -18.75
N ALA A 278 -7.89 1.86 -18.85
CA ALA A 278 -8.02 2.98 -19.76
C ALA A 278 -7.82 4.31 -19.03
N ALA A 279 -7.35 5.34 -19.72
CA ALA A 279 -7.27 6.69 -19.20
C ALA A 279 -8.33 7.56 -19.84
N PHE A 280 -9.09 8.31 -19.04
CA PHE A 280 -10.05 9.30 -19.51
C PHE A 280 -9.57 10.71 -19.23
N ASN A 281 -9.81 11.61 -20.19
CA ASN A 281 -9.71 13.05 -20.00
C ASN A 281 -10.86 13.56 -19.13
N ALA A 282 -10.91 13.15 -17.87
CA ALA A 282 -11.84 13.77 -16.93
C ALA A 282 -11.19 15.04 -16.40
N LYS A 283 -11.73 16.18 -16.77
CA LYS A 283 -11.34 17.49 -16.23
C LYS A 283 -11.53 17.50 -14.70
N TYR A 284 -10.46 17.27 -14.00
CA TYR A 284 -10.28 17.86 -12.68
C TYR A 284 -9.64 19.25 -12.83
N GLY A 285 -10.19 20.05 -13.75
CA GLY A 285 -9.62 21.37 -14.10
C GLY A 285 -8.27 21.35 -14.81
N GLN A 286 -7.72 20.15 -15.12
CA GLN A 286 -6.37 19.95 -15.66
C GLN A 286 -6.36 18.77 -16.64
N GLN A 287 -5.35 18.70 -17.51
CA GLN A 287 -5.19 17.59 -18.43
C GLN A 287 -4.98 16.28 -17.65
N ALA A 288 -5.88 15.35 -17.83
CA ALA A 288 -5.68 13.98 -17.36
C ALA A 288 -4.65 13.29 -18.29
N ALA A 289 -4.02 12.23 -17.79
CA ALA A 289 -3.09 11.40 -18.54
C ALA A 289 -3.78 10.70 -19.72
N ALA A 290 -4.09 11.44 -20.79
CA ALA A 290 -4.67 10.91 -22.01
C ALA A 290 -3.63 10.06 -22.75
N GLY A 291 -4.02 8.87 -23.20
CA GLY A 291 -3.13 7.96 -23.93
C GLY A 291 -2.37 6.95 -23.05
N TYR A 292 -2.55 6.99 -21.73
CA TYR A 292 -1.96 6.00 -20.82
C TYR A 292 -2.86 4.76 -20.64
N ASN A 293 -3.20 4.12 -21.77
CA ASN A 293 -3.88 2.84 -21.71
C ASN A 293 -2.84 1.72 -21.55
N HIS A 294 -3.09 0.79 -20.65
CA HIS A 294 -2.12 -0.29 -20.41
C HIS A 294 -2.79 -1.57 -19.95
N VAL A 295 -2.08 -2.67 -20.13
CA VAL A 295 -2.42 -3.99 -19.59
C VAL A 295 -1.37 -4.38 -18.57
N GLN A 296 -1.81 -4.66 -17.34
CA GLN A 296 -0.96 -5.11 -16.27
C GLN A 296 -1.22 -6.58 -15.97
N PHE A 297 -0.17 -7.37 -15.83
CA PHE A 297 -0.21 -8.73 -15.33
C PHE A 297 0.20 -8.77 -13.87
N ASN A 298 -0.61 -9.49 -13.06
CA ASN A 298 -0.35 -9.71 -11.65
C ASN A 298 -0.38 -11.21 -11.35
N PHE A 299 0.61 -11.66 -10.58
CA PHE A 299 0.66 -13.02 -10.07
C PHE A 299 1.05 -13.00 -8.60
N ASN A 300 0.35 -13.80 -7.78
CA ASN A 300 0.64 -13.97 -6.37
C ASN A 300 0.54 -15.45 -6.03
N PHE A 301 1.55 -15.93 -5.33
CA PHE A 301 1.65 -17.30 -4.87
C PHE A 301 1.99 -17.31 -3.38
N ARG A 302 1.26 -18.08 -2.59
CA ARG A 302 1.48 -18.26 -1.15
C ARG A 302 1.44 -19.72 -0.83
N HIS A 303 2.43 -20.21 -0.11
CA HIS A 303 2.48 -21.60 0.33
C HIS A 303 2.77 -21.69 1.81
N TYR A 304 2.05 -22.55 2.48
CA TYR A 304 2.13 -22.80 3.91
C TYR A 304 2.46 -24.26 4.13
N VAL A 305 3.61 -24.53 4.73
CA VAL A 305 4.15 -25.88 4.95
C VAL A 305 4.26 -26.11 6.45
N PRO A 306 3.49 -27.04 7.03
CA PRO A 306 3.64 -27.41 8.43
C PRO A 306 4.96 -28.16 8.62
N ILE A 307 5.88 -27.58 9.42
CA ILE A 307 7.18 -28.18 9.74
C ILE A 307 7.07 -29.06 10.98
N TYR A 308 6.37 -28.58 12.00
CA TYR A 308 6.20 -29.32 13.23
C TYR A 308 4.75 -29.20 13.71
N ARG A 309 3.96 -30.26 13.43
CA ARG A 309 2.52 -30.35 13.78
C ARG A 309 1.82 -29.00 13.50
N ASP A 310 1.03 -28.50 14.47
CA ASP A 310 0.34 -27.20 14.42
C ASP A 310 1.13 -26.06 15.09
N ARG A 311 2.43 -26.26 15.41
CA ARG A 311 3.26 -25.29 16.14
C ARG A 311 4.19 -24.50 15.26
N VAL A 312 4.76 -25.10 14.21
CA VAL A 312 5.73 -24.42 13.34
C VAL A 312 5.29 -24.55 11.90
N THR A 313 5.10 -23.41 11.25
CA THR A 313 4.74 -23.33 9.83
C THR A 313 5.80 -22.51 9.08
N PHE A 314 6.33 -23.05 8.01
CA PHE A 314 7.10 -22.31 7.03
C PHE A 314 6.13 -21.71 6.02
N ALA A 315 6.09 -20.39 5.91
CA ALA A 315 5.21 -19.66 5.02
C ALA A 315 6.03 -18.80 4.07
N TYR A 316 5.72 -18.83 2.79
CA TYR A 316 6.34 -17.91 1.84
C TYR A 316 5.33 -17.42 0.80
N ARG A 317 5.60 -16.21 0.33
CA ARG A 317 4.86 -15.53 -0.72
C ARG A 317 5.83 -15.10 -1.81
N VAL A 318 5.42 -15.27 -3.06
CA VAL A 318 6.08 -14.69 -4.25
C VAL A 318 5.02 -13.96 -5.04
N GLY A 319 5.33 -12.77 -5.51
CA GLY A 319 4.41 -12.00 -6.34
C GLY A 319 5.14 -11.18 -7.38
N THR A 320 4.40 -10.80 -8.41
CA THR A 320 4.90 -9.89 -9.44
C THR A 320 3.76 -9.04 -9.99
N GLN A 321 4.10 -7.82 -10.37
CA GLN A 321 3.23 -6.87 -11.06
C GLN A 321 4.03 -6.26 -12.20
N ASN A 322 3.57 -6.48 -13.44
CA ASN A 322 4.28 -6.02 -14.63
C ASN A 322 3.33 -5.38 -15.63
N ASN A 323 3.76 -4.31 -16.23
CA ASN A 323 3.07 -3.67 -17.34
C ASN A 323 3.46 -4.39 -18.63
N ILE A 324 2.55 -5.17 -19.22
CA ILE A 324 2.84 -6.04 -20.37
C ILE A 324 2.49 -5.42 -21.72
N ALA A 325 1.67 -4.37 -21.74
CA ALA A 325 1.34 -3.63 -22.94
C ALA A 325 0.90 -2.20 -22.61
N GLY A 326 1.17 -1.27 -23.49
CA GLY A 326 0.80 0.14 -23.36
C GLY A 326 1.69 0.91 -22.38
N LYS A 327 1.30 2.14 -22.07
CA LYS A 327 2.01 3.04 -21.15
C LYS A 327 1.19 3.24 -19.87
N SER A 328 1.78 2.95 -18.72
CA SER A 328 1.18 3.18 -17.41
C SER A 328 1.66 4.51 -16.84
N PRO A 329 0.80 5.38 -16.28
CA PRO A 329 1.28 6.55 -15.58
C PRO A 329 2.03 6.13 -14.30
N PHE A 330 3.01 6.93 -13.87
CA PHE A 330 3.91 6.57 -12.77
C PHE A 330 3.17 6.20 -11.47
N TYR A 331 2.08 6.91 -11.18
CA TYR A 331 1.34 6.73 -9.94
C TYR A 331 0.52 5.43 -9.87
N MET A 332 0.25 4.77 -11.00
CA MET A 332 -0.44 3.47 -10.98
C MET A 332 0.39 2.39 -10.26
N ASN A 333 1.71 2.46 -10.36
CA ASN A 333 2.61 1.51 -9.70
C ASN A 333 2.88 1.85 -8.22
N THR A 334 2.31 2.93 -7.71
CA THR A 334 2.22 3.19 -6.27
C THR A 334 1.11 2.37 -5.59
N TYR A 335 0.45 1.49 -6.32
CA TYR A 335 -0.57 0.58 -5.83
C TYR A 335 -0.23 -0.86 -6.20
N LEU A 336 0.13 -1.66 -5.19
CA LEU A 336 0.48 -3.06 -5.34
C LEU A 336 -0.75 -3.96 -5.21
N ASN A 337 -1.09 -4.68 -6.27
CA ASN A 337 -2.15 -5.67 -6.26
C ASN A 337 -1.61 -7.02 -5.75
N THR A 338 -1.88 -7.36 -4.49
CA THR A 338 -1.44 -8.63 -3.89
C THR A 338 -2.48 -9.73 -3.94
N LEU A 339 -3.71 -9.41 -4.35
CA LEU A 339 -4.84 -10.34 -4.49
C LEU A 339 -5.80 -9.80 -5.55
N PHE A 340 -6.52 -10.68 -6.24
CA PHE A 340 -7.60 -10.28 -7.13
C PHE A 340 -8.69 -9.54 -6.35
N ILE A 341 -9.29 -10.17 -5.34
CA ILE A 341 -10.22 -9.52 -4.41
C ILE A 341 -9.41 -8.95 -3.25
N GLN A 342 -9.01 -7.69 -3.37
CA GLN A 342 -8.18 -7.04 -2.37
C GLN A 342 -9.04 -6.23 -1.40
N ARG A 343 -9.03 -6.66 -0.12
CA ARG A 343 -9.74 -5.98 0.95
C ARG A 343 -8.94 -4.86 1.59
N VAL A 344 -7.62 -4.98 1.60
CA VAL A 344 -6.71 -3.98 2.16
C VAL A 344 -5.98 -3.32 1.02
N MET A 345 -5.96 -1.99 1.01
CA MET A 345 -5.17 -1.23 0.05
C MET A 345 -3.72 -1.27 0.47
N TYR A 346 -2.86 -1.81 -0.38
CA TYR A 346 -1.42 -1.76 -0.19
C TYR A 346 -0.86 -0.58 -0.98
N GLU A 347 0.09 0.09 -0.40
CA GLU A 347 0.92 1.05 -1.10
C GLU A 347 1.81 0.30 -2.11
N GLY A 348 2.62 0.99 -2.89
CA GLY A 348 3.59 0.38 -3.80
C GLY A 348 4.59 -0.57 -3.13
N LEU A 349 5.65 -0.93 -3.78
CA LEU A 349 6.63 -1.86 -3.22
C LEU A 349 7.55 -1.13 -2.21
N GLY A 350 7.58 -1.65 -0.97
CA GLY A 350 8.17 -1.06 0.24
C GLY A 350 7.11 -0.77 1.31
N GLY A 351 7.49 -0.76 2.58
CA GLY A 351 6.61 -0.50 3.71
C GLY A 351 6.01 -1.74 4.37
N ALA A 352 5.18 -1.52 5.37
CA ALA A 352 4.64 -2.53 6.29
C ALA A 352 3.89 -3.69 5.61
N ASN A 353 3.29 -3.46 4.45
CA ASN A 353 2.39 -4.39 3.79
C ASN A 353 3.00 -5.13 2.60
N SER A 354 4.23 -4.80 2.23
CA SER A 354 4.94 -5.46 1.12
C SER A 354 6.35 -5.93 1.52
N LEU A 355 7.30 -5.01 1.77
CA LEU A 355 8.67 -5.30 2.18
C LEU A 355 8.98 -4.53 3.47
N ARG A 356 8.84 -5.20 4.61
CA ARG A 356 9.02 -4.60 5.93
C ARG A 356 10.47 -4.17 6.14
N GLY A 357 10.68 -2.98 6.70
CA GLY A 357 12.02 -2.39 6.89
C GLY A 357 12.48 -1.51 5.74
N ILE A 358 12.00 -1.72 4.52
CA ILE A 358 12.20 -0.85 3.36
C ILE A 358 11.17 0.29 3.42
N MET A 359 11.57 1.51 3.09
CA MET A 359 10.67 2.67 3.10
C MET A 359 9.47 2.47 2.16
N ARG A 360 8.31 2.98 2.54
CA ARG A 360 7.09 2.95 1.73
C ARG A 360 7.32 3.55 0.34
N ASN A 361 6.89 2.87 -0.71
CA ASN A 361 7.08 3.29 -2.12
C ASN A 361 8.55 3.50 -2.55
N ARG A 362 9.51 2.90 -1.85
CA ARG A 362 10.93 3.04 -2.20
C ARG A 362 11.26 2.46 -3.58
N ILE A 363 10.53 1.42 -3.98
CA ILE A 363 10.74 0.74 -5.25
C ILE A 363 9.57 1.09 -6.17
N LEU A 364 9.80 2.04 -7.06
CA LEU A 364 8.84 2.49 -8.05
C LEU A 364 9.42 2.30 -9.45
N ALA A 365 8.74 1.46 -10.26
CA ALA A 365 9.15 1.07 -11.60
C ALA A 365 7.92 0.61 -12.40
N ASN A 366 8.07 0.33 -13.70
CA ASN A 366 6.98 -0.19 -14.54
C ASN A 366 6.60 -1.64 -14.19
N GLY A 367 7.54 -2.38 -13.62
CA GLY A 367 7.27 -3.73 -13.13
C GLY A 367 8.27 -4.16 -12.08
N PHE A 368 7.82 -5.04 -11.18
CA PHE A 368 8.63 -5.58 -10.09
C PHE A 368 8.14 -6.97 -9.67
N ALA A 369 9.05 -7.72 -9.04
CA ALA A 369 8.74 -8.96 -8.35
C ALA A 369 9.19 -8.87 -6.89
N TYR A 370 8.52 -9.63 -6.01
CA TYR A 370 8.82 -9.62 -4.58
C TYR A 370 8.62 -10.99 -3.96
N ALA A 371 9.34 -11.26 -2.89
CA ALA A 371 9.20 -12.46 -2.08
C ALA A 371 9.23 -12.12 -0.60
N ASN A 372 8.46 -12.86 0.18
CA ASN A 372 8.46 -12.80 1.64
C ASN A 372 8.53 -14.22 2.18
N VAL A 373 9.38 -14.45 3.16
CA VAL A 373 9.55 -15.75 3.83
C VAL A 373 9.39 -15.56 5.32
N GLU A 374 8.59 -16.40 5.98
CA GLU A 374 8.36 -16.36 7.41
C GLU A 374 8.43 -17.77 8.01
N LEU A 375 9.14 -17.92 9.13
CA LEU A 375 9.05 -19.11 9.97
C LEU A 375 8.13 -18.80 11.16
N ARG A 376 6.87 -19.23 11.09
CA ARG A 376 5.84 -18.94 12.09
C ARG A 376 5.85 -19.99 13.19
N ALA A 377 6.26 -19.63 14.41
CA ALA A 377 6.30 -20.54 15.54
C ALA A 377 5.32 -20.10 16.63
N LYS A 378 4.37 -20.97 17.00
CA LYS A 378 3.48 -20.78 18.16
C LYS A 378 4.24 -21.22 19.42
N VAL A 379 4.89 -20.27 20.11
CA VAL A 379 5.80 -20.54 21.24
C VAL A 379 5.05 -20.83 22.54
N ALA A 380 3.91 -20.20 22.76
CA ALA A 380 3.06 -20.42 23.91
C ALA A 380 1.59 -20.50 23.49
N LYS A 381 0.83 -21.43 24.10
CA LYS A 381 -0.62 -21.55 23.95
C LYS A 381 -1.22 -21.57 25.35
N PHE A 382 -2.29 -20.81 25.58
CA PHE A 382 -2.99 -20.74 26.87
C PHE A 382 -4.43 -20.28 26.67
N ASP A 383 -5.26 -20.59 27.66
CA ASP A 383 -6.67 -20.25 27.66
C ASP A 383 -6.95 -19.19 28.73
N ILE A 384 -7.77 -18.21 28.39
CA ILE A 384 -8.33 -17.25 29.34
C ILE A 384 -9.86 -17.32 29.23
N GLY A 385 -10.49 -17.91 30.24
CA GLY A 385 -11.91 -18.20 30.24
C GLY A 385 -12.27 -19.18 29.11
N LYS A 386 -13.08 -18.75 28.15
CA LYS A 386 -13.50 -19.54 26.98
C LYS A 386 -12.73 -19.14 25.68
N GLN A 387 -11.66 -18.36 25.81
CA GLN A 387 -10.90 -17.88 24.67
C GLN A 387 -9.54 -18.56 24.62
N HIS A 388 -9.15 -19.02 23.44
CA HIS A 388 -7.86 -19.65 23.18
C HIS A 388 -6.87 -18.62 22.67
N PHE A 389 -5.71 -18.50 23.30
CA PHE A 389 -4.64 -17.59 22.90
C PHE A 389 -3.40 -18.35 22.51
N TYR A 390 -2.65 -17.76 21.57
CA TYR A 390 -1.25 -18.13 21.41
C TYR A 390 -0.36 -16.89 21.26
N ILE A 391 0.88 -17.05 21.71
CA ILE A 391 1.98 -16.15 21.40
C ILE A 391 2.84 -16.82 20.35
N GLY A 392 3.12 -16.11 19.27
CA GLY A 392 3.94 -16.59 18.16
C GLY A 392 5.15 -15.67 17.91
N LEU A 393 6.24 -16.27 17.44
CA LEU A 393 7.39 -15.59 16.88
C LEU A 393 7.48 -15.92 15.41
N ALA A 394 7.81 -14.92 14.60
CA ALA A 394 7.92 -15.07 13.15
C ALA A 394 9.16 -14.31 12.63
N PRO A 395 10.40 -14.89 12.69
CA PRO A 395 11.50 -14.36 11.91
C PRO A 395 11.15 -14.38 10.43
N PHE A 396 11.59 -13.35 9.71
CA PHE A 396 11.25 -13.17 8.30
C PHE A 396 12.38 -12.53 7.48
N PHE A 397 12.30 -12.76 6.20
CA PHE A 397 13.13 -12.12 5.18
C PHE A 397 12.25 -11.66 4.02
N ASP A 398 12.42 -10.42 3.59
CA ASP A 398 11.67 -9.79 2.52
C ASP A 398 12.64 -9.36 1.40
N LEU A 399 12.25 -9.61 0.15
CA LEU A 399 13.05 -9.35 -1.07
C LEU A 399 12.18 -8.68 -2.13
N GLY A 400 12.69 -7.64 -2.78
CA GLY A 400 12.09 -7.00 -3.95
C GLY A 400 13.13 -6.78 -5.05
N VAL A 401 12.71 -6.93 -6.30
CA VAL A 401 13.52 -6.66 -7.48
C VAL A 401 12.69 -5.96 -8.56
N ILE A 402 13.33 -5.09 -9.32
CA ILE A 402 12.70 -4.47 -10.49
C ILE A 402 12.83 -5.42 -11.67
N THR A 403 11.71 -5.66 -12.37
CA THR A 403 11.64 -6.50 -13.57
C THR A 403 11.51 -5.66 -14.84
N GLN A 404 10.87 -4.48 -14.72
CA GLN A 404 10.72 -3.52 -15.81
C GLN A 404 11.01 -2.11 -15.28
N PRO A 405 12.12 -1.49 -15.68
CA PRO A 405 12.47 -0.14 -15.25
C PRO A 405 11.50 0.89 -15.86
N TYR A 406 11.40 2.03 -15.20
CA TYR A 406 10.88 3.25 -15.78
C TYR A 406 11.96 3.84 -16.71
N GLU A 407 11.56 4.28 -17.90
CA GLU A 407 12.50 4.87 -18.85
C GLU A 407 12.93 6.26 -18.39
N LEU A 408 14.23 6.45 -18.19
CA LEU A 408 14.84 7.73 -17.88
C LEU A 408 15.67 8.18 -19.05
N ASP A 409 15.29 9.32 -19.64
CA ASP A 409 16.04 9.98 -20.71
C ASP A 409 17.14 10.86 -20.10
N GLU A 410 18.36 10.38 -20.15
CA GLU A 410 19.54 11.02 -19.54
C GLU A 410 19.83 12.40 -20.15
N GLU A 411 19.70 12.55 -21.47
CA GLU A 411 19.97 13.80 -22.16
C GLU A 411 18.93 14.87 -21.77
N VAL A 412 17.67 14.48 -21.69
CA VAL A 412 16.57 15.35 -21.23
C VAL A 412 16.80 15.78 -19.78
N ILE A 413 17.19 14.85 -18.91
CA ILE A 413 17.45 15.14 -17.49
C ILE A 413 18.63 16.09 -17.35
N LYS A 414 19.74 15.86 -18.04
CA LYS A 414 20.93 16.72 -17.99
C LYS A 414 20.65 18.11 -18.52
N ALA A 415 19.93 18.23 -19.64
CA ALA A 415 19.56 19.52 -20.22
C ALA A 415 18.64 20.33 -19.29
N ALA A 416 17.64 19.70 -18.72
CA ALA A 416 16.72 20.36 -17.78
C ALA A 416 17.42 20.75 -16.47
N TYR A 417 18.27 19.87 -15.93
CA TYR A 417 19.06 20.15 -14.72
C TYR A 417 19.98 21.37 -14.90
N ASN A 418 20.62 21.53 -16.06
CA ASN A 418 21.48 22.66 -16.36
C ASN A 418 20.71 24.00 -16.41
N ALA A 419 19.39 23.95 -16.70
CA ALA A 419 18.50 25.13 -16.70
C ALA A 419 17.83 25.34 -15.32
N ASP A 420 18.04 24.43 -14.35
CA ASP A 420 17.44 24.48 -13.03
C ASP A 420 17.90 25.73 -12.24
N THR A 421 16.94 26.51 -11.76
CA THR A 421 17.16 27.69 -10.93
C THR A 421 17.02 27.42 -9.44
N ASP A 422 16.79 26.18 -9.03
CA ASP A 422 16.65 25.81 -7.63
C ASP A 422 17.89 26.23 -6.79
N PRO A 423 17.68 26.93 -5.68
CA PRO A 423 18.77 27.36 -4.80
C PRO A 423 19.60 26.21 -4.23
N LEU A 424 19.04 24.99 -4.18
CA LEU A 424 19.77 23.80 -3.73
C LEU A 424 20.69 23.18 -4.79
N LYS A 425 20.77 23.63 -6.00
CA LYS A 425 21.61 23.14 -7.12
C LYS A 425 22.73 22.14 -6.75
N LEU A 426 22.33 21.02 -6.19
CA LEU A 426 23.28 19.98 -5.83
C LEU A 426 23.70 19.20 -7.08
N PRO A 427 24.92 18.67 -7.17
CA PRO A 427 25.33 17.80 -8.25
C PRO A 427 24.32 16.68 -8.52
N LEU A 428 24.18 16.28 -9.79
CA LEU A 428 23.15 15.32 -10.24
C LEU A 428 23.24 13.96 -9.57
N ASP A 429 24.43 13.59 -9.07
CA ASP A 429 24.69 12.37 -8.30
C ASP A 429 24.04 12.38 -6.90
N ASN A 430 23.53 13.51 -6.43
CA ASN A 430 22.67 13.56 -5.24
C ASN A 430 21.24 13.04 -5.49
N TYR A 431 20.83 12.96 -6.74
CA TYR A 431 19.50 12.55 -7.17
C TYR A 431 19.50 11.21 -7.88
N PHE A 432 20.53 10.94 -8.69
CA PHE A 432 20.68 9.75 -9.49
C PHE A 432 22.02 9.07 -9.23
N SER A 433 22.04 7.75 -9.25
CA SER A 433 23.27 6.97 -9.21
C SER A 433 23.97 7.14 -10.56
N MET A 434 25.14 7.76 -10.53
CA MET A 434 25.97 8.01 -11.70
C MET A 434 27.13 7.03 -11.75
N LYS A 435 27.65 6.74 -12.95
CA LYS A 435 28.92 6.05 -13.14
C LYS A 435 29.76 6.80 -14.18
N THR A 436 31.07 6.79 -13.98
CA THR A 436 32.01 7.33 -14.96
C THR A 436 32.24 6.27 -16.03
N VAL A 437 32.09 6.67 -17.27
CA VAL A 437 32.52 5.90 -18.44
C VAL A 437 33.77 6.57 -18.96
N GLU A 438 34.90 5.84 -18.95
CA GLU A 438 36.16 6.27 -19.52
C GLU A 438 36.08 6.08 -21.04
N ASP A 439 36.15 7.17 -21.79
CA ASP A 439 36.33 7.15 -23.22
C ASP A 439 37.68 7.80 -23.54
N ASP A 440 38.30 7.47 -24.68
CA ASP A 440 39.65 7.91 -25.05
C ASP A 440 39.88 9.42 -25.04
N VAL A 441 38.81 10.21 -24.91
CA VAL A 441 38.84 11.69 -25.01
C VAL A 441 38.30 12.39 -23.75
N LEU A 442 37.33 11.81 -23.04
CA LEU A 442 36.64 12.44 -21.90
C LEU A 442 36.01 11.43 -20.95
N ASN A 443 36.20 11.67 -19.64
CA ASN A 443 35.44 10.96 -18.61
C ASN A 443 34.00 11.48 -18.56
N THR A 444 33.03 10.70 -19.03
CA THR A 444 31.62 11.11 -19.07
C THR A 444 30.84 10.46 -17.91
N GLN A 445 30.10 11.28 -17.16
CA GLN A 445 29.17 10.80 -16.15
C GLN A 445 27.86 10.38 -16.81
N VAL A 446 27.44 9.12 -16.59
CA VAL A 446 26.20 8.55 -17.13
C VAL A 446 25.34 7.92 -16.03
N LEU A 447 24.04 7.79 -16.26
CA LEU A 447 23.14 7.11 -15.35
C LEU A 447 23.56 5.62 -15.15
N ASN A 448 23.69 5.20 -13.91
CA ASN A 448 24.11 3.84 -13.58
C ASN A 448 22.95 2.83 -13.73
N LYS A 449 22.83 2.25 -14.92
CA LYS A 449 21.80 1.24 -15.22
C LYS A 449 21.99 -0.08 -14.47
N ASP A 450 23.21 -0.38 -14.01
CA ASP A 450 23.51 -1.62 -13.27
C ASP A 450 22.82 -1.63 -11.89
N LYS A 451 22.51 -0.45 -11.34
CA LYS A 451 21.82 -0.28 -10.06
C LYS A 451 20.32 -0.61 -10.10
N VAL A 452 19.71 -0.65 -11.27
CA VAL A 452 18.26 -0.87 -11.46
C VAL A 452 17.83 -2.23 -10.95
N TYR A 453 18.58 -3.28 -11.32
CA TYR A 453 18.19 -4.68 -11.05
C TYR A 453 18.75 -5.23 -9.73
N MET A 454 19.43 -4.39 -8.94
CA MET A 454 19.93 -4.81 -7.64
C MET A 454 18.80 -5.15 -6.67
N PRO A 455 18.92 -6.26 -5.92
CA PRO A 455 17.87 -6.67 -5.00
C PRO A 455 17.77 -5.74 -3.78
N HIS A 456 16.54 -5.38 -3.43
CA HIS A 456 16.17 -4.69 -2.20
C HIS A 456 15.81 -5.73 -1.14
N MET A 457 16.52 -5.74 -0.02
CA MET A 457 16.41 -6.80 0.98
C MET A 457 16.21 -6.25 2.38
N ALA A 458 15.39 -6.94 3.15
CA ALA A 458 15.17 -6.64 4.55
C ALA A 458 14.97 -7.92 5.37
N ALA A 459 15.29 -7.84 6.65
CA ALA A 459 15.10 -8.94 7.59
C ALA A 459 14.50 -8.42 8.90
N GLY A 460 13.85 -9.31 9.66
CA GLY A 460 13.24 -8.91 10.91
C GLY A 460 12.61 -10.06 11.68
N VAL A 461 11.90 -9.70 12.75
CA VAL A 461 11.15 -10.64 13.57
C VAL A 461 9.80 -10.05 13.96
N GLY A 462 8.75 -10.85 13.89
CA GLY A 462 7.40 -10.50 14.31
C GLY A 462 7.01 -11.22 15.60
N LEU A 463 6.45 -10.47 16.55
CA LEU A 463 5.71 -11.00 17.68
C LEU A 463 4.22 -11.02 17.32
N LYS A 464 3.57 -12.16 17.49
CA LYS A 464 2.15 -12.36 17.17
C LYS A 464 1.40 -12.77 18.44
N VAL A 465 0.30 -12.08 18.70
CA VAL A 465 -0.65 -12.49 19.75
C VAL A 465 -1.98 -12.76 19.08
N ALA A 466 -2.41 -14.00 19.10
CA ALA A 466 -3.66 -14.40 18.48
C ALA A 466 -4.69 -14.87 19.50
N MET A 467 -5.95 -14.52 19.24
CA MET A 467 -7.11 -14.97 19.98
C MET A 467 -8.03 -15.74 19.03
N ASN A 468 -8.34 -16.99 19.39
CA ASN A 468 -9.19 -17.91 18.60
C ASN A 468 -8.78 -18.07 17.14
N GLU A 469 -7.49 -17.86 16.83
CA GLU A 469 -6.91 -17.92 15.48
C GLU A 469 -7.54 -16.93 14.45
N ASN A 470 -8.55 -16.17 14.85
CA ASN A 470 -9.25 -15.21 13.98
C ASN A 470 -8.81 -13.77 14.19
N PHE A 471 -8.35 -13.43 15.38
CA PHE A 471 -7.87 -12.12 15.75
C PHE A 471 -6.37 -12.22 16.04
N VAL A 472 -5.55 -11.61 15.23
CA VAL A 472 -4.08 -11.60 15.38
C VAL A 472 -3.61 -10.17 15.49
N LEU A 473 -2.97 -9.82 16.61
CA LEU A 473 -2.19 -8.60 16.75
C LEU A 473 -0.73 -8.92 16.40
N SER A 474 -0.16 -8.16 15.50
CA SER A 474 1.21 -8.30 15.00
C SER A 474 2.03 -7.09 15.40
N VAL A 475 3.20 -7.34 15.99
CA VAL A 475 4.24 -6.34 16.22
C VAL A 475 5.48 -6.80 15.48
N ASP A 476 5.81 -6.17 14.38
CA ASP A 476 6.96 -6.51 13.54
C ASP A 476 8.09 -5.49 13.77
N TRP A 477 9.29 -5.98 14.00
CA TRP A 477 10.52 -5.21 13.94
C TRP A 477 11.30 -5.63 12.70
N ALA A 478 11.75 -4.66 11.91
CA ALA A 478 12.41 -4.90 10.63
C ALA A 478 13.54 -3.89 10.37
N MET A 479 14.55 -4.35 9.62
CA MET A 479 15.63 -3.51 9.13
C MET A 479 15.91 -3.79 7.65
N ALA A 480 16.15 -2.74 6.88
CA ALA A 480 16.69 -2.87 5.53
C ALA A 480 18.17 -3.24 5.58
N LEU A 481 18.61 -4.11 4.67
CA LEU A 481 20.03 -4.50 4.58
C LEU A 481 20.88 -3.44 3.84
N ASN A 482 20.23 -2.51 3.14
CA ASN A 482 20.88 -1.40 2.45
C ASN A 482 20.38 -0.06 3.00
N LYS A 483 21.29 0.85 3.35
CA LYS A 483 20.97 2.19 3.86
C LYS A 483 20.21 3.06 2.86
N GLN A 484 20.34 2.79 1.56
CA GLN A 484 19.57 3.45 0.51
C GLN A 484 18.08 3.06 0.56
N ASP A 485 17.73 1.94 1.14
CA ASP A 485 16.33 1.52 1.33
C ASP A 485 15.72 2.04 2.63
N ASN A 486 16.54 2.17 3.66
CA ASN A 486 16.20 2.82 4.91
C ASN A 486 17.46 2.97 5.78
N ALA A 487 17.75 4.19 6.17
CA ALA A 487 18.91 4.46 7.02
C ALA A 487 18.66 4.15 8.50
N LYS A 488 17.41 3.92 8.91
CA LYS A 488 17.06 3.54 10.28
C LYS A 488 17.33 2.05 10.48
N TRP A 489 18.02 1.70 11.55
CA TRP A 489 18.28 0.31 11.92
C TRP A 489 17.08 -0.43 12.52
N ALA A 490 16.01 0.30 12.92
CA ALA A 490 14.82 -0.26 13.55
C ALA A 490 13.56 0.41 13.01
N ASN A 491 12.69 -0.38 12.40
CA ASN A 491 11.36 0.03 11.96
C ASN A 491 10.35 -0.88 12.62
N PHE A 492 9.36 -0.28 13.30
CA PHE A 492 8.31 -1.01 14.01
C PHE A 492 6.98 -0.83 13.29
N TYR A 493 6.21 -1.91 13.24
CA TYR A 493 4.88 -1.95 12.66
C TYR A 493 3.95 -2.69 13.61
N ILE A 494 2.82 -2.07 13.96
CA ILE A 494 1.76 -2.68 14.76
C ILE A 494 0.52 -2.75 13.89
N LYS A 495 0.05 -3.96 13.61
CA LYS A 495 -1.07 -4.18 12.69
C LYS A 495 -1.88 -5.42 13.04
N MET A 496 -3.04 -5.54 12.44
CA MET A 496 -3.88 -6.72 12.52
C MET A 496 -3.50 -7.74 11.44
N GLY A 497 -3.43 -9.03 11.83
CA GLY A 497 -3.15 -10.15 10.94
C GLY A 497 -1.66 -10.42 10.66
N TYR A 498 -1.41 -11.49 9.93
CA TYR A 498 -0.11 -11.76 9.30
C TYR A 498 0.07 -10.90 8.04
N LEU A 499 1.28 -10.85 7.49
CA LEU A 499 1.54 -10.13 6.25
C LEU A 499 0.79 -10.76 5.06
N PHE A 500 0.68 -12.11 5.03
CA PHE A 500 0.02 -12.86 3.96
C PHE A 500 -0.56 -14.18 4.48
#